data_918cde4d549970f9b5e91204500f3ee1
#
_entry.id   918cde4d549970f9b5e91204500f3ee1
#
_cell.length_a   1.000
_cell.length_b   1.000
_cell.length_c   1.000
_cell.angle_alpha   90.00
_cell.angle_beta   90.00
_cell.angle_gamma   90.00
#
_symmetry.space_group_name_H-M   'P 1'
#
loop_
_entity.id
_entity.type
_entity.pdbx_description
1 polymer ?
#
loop_
_entity_poly.entity_id
_entity_poly.type
_entity_poly.pdbx_seq_one_letter_code
_entity_poly.pdbx_strand_id
1 'polypeptide(L)'
;MKITYYIAYALWYLLSLLPLWLLYFVSDLLFFPTYYLARYRRKIVRRNLTGSFPEKDLKEIVRIEKRFYHFFCDYIVETIKLFSMSEEQMKRRMVFKGVDHIVSAMEKEDKNFCFVYLGHYCNWEWIASLPYWCPDDVKCGQIYHPLYNKAFDRLFLRLRNQFGGECIAMKETLRRIIEMKRAKQKCIIGFISDQAPKWNSIHHWCDFLHRETPVFIGTERIGKQVDALIYYADVKRTRRGYYRCEFKPLTHRPKEVPDYELTDRFTHLLEEMIKERPDFWLWSHKRWKRTKEEWIRRQQEEEKK
;
A
#
# COMPACT_ATOMS: atom_id res chain seq x y z
N MET A 1 -25.10 -5.69 -12.77
CA MET A 1 -24.06 -4.81 -12.16
C MET A 1 -24.52 -4.09 -10.90
N LYS A 2 -25.65 -3.36 -10.89
CA LYS A 2 -26.18 -2.69 -9.68
C LYS A 2 -26.55 -3.69 -8.57
N ILE A 3 -27.27 -4.78 -8.90
CA ILE A 3 -27.74 -5.80 -7.95
C ILE A 3 -26.55 -6.48 -7.24
N THR A 4 -25.54 -6.91 -7.98
CA THR A 4 -24.32 -7.54 -7.42
C THR A 4 -23.61 -6.64 -6.41
N TYR A 5 -23.54 -5.34 -6.71
CA TYR A 5 -22.98 -4.35 -5.80
C TYR A 5 -23.77 -4.27 -4.48
N TYR A 6 -25.10 -4.15 -4.56
CA TYR A 6 -25.93 -4.01 -3.36
C TYR A 6 -25.94 -5.27 -2.51
N ILE A 7 -25.94 -6.47 -3.12
CA ILE A 7 -25.82 -7.73 -2.41
C ILE A 7 -24.46 -7.82 -1.70
N ALA A 8 -23.36 -7.55 -2.39
CA ALA A 8 -22.04 -7.57 -1.79
C ALA A 8 -21.91 -6.53 -0.67
N TYR A 9 -22.43 -5.32 -0.88
CA TYR A 9 -22.45 -4.26 0.13
C TYR A 9 -23.25 -4.69 1.37
N ALA A 10 -24.47 -5.22 1.21
CA ALA A 10 -25.30 -5.65 2.31
C ALA A 10 -24.63 -6.77 3.13
N LEU A 11 -24.08 -7.78 2.45
CA LEU A 11 -23.33 -8.87 3.10
C LEU A 11 -22.12 -8.34 3.88
N TRP A 12 -21.31 -7.49 3.28
CA TRP A 12 -20.13 -6.94 3.95
C TRP A 12 -20.52 -6.03 5.12
N TYR A 13 -21.58 -5.22 4.95
CA TYR A 13 -22.07 -4.37 6.02
C TYR A 13 -22.59 -5.21 7.20
N LEU A 14 -23.41 -6.22 6.96
CA LEU A 14 -23.90 -7.13 8.01
C LEU A 14 -22.76 -7.83 8.74
N LEU A 15 -21.78 -8.36 8.00
CA LEU A 15 -20.59 -8.97 8.59
C LEU A 15 -19.79 -7.96 9.41
N SER A 16 -19.68 -6.71 8.94
CA SER A 16 -18.93 -5.66 9.63
C SER A 16 -19.54 -5.28 10.99
N LEU A 17 -20.84 -5.52 11.22
CA LEU A 17 -21.49 -5.25 12.50
C LEU A 17 -20.99 -6.18 13.62
N LEU A 18 -20.46 -7.35 13.28
CA LEU A 18 -19.90 -8.27 14.25
C LEU A 18 -18.73 -7.61 15.02
N PRO A 19 -18.58 -7.89 16.32
CA PRO A 19 -17.44 -7.40 17.07
C PRO A 19 -16.14 -8.02 16.56
N LEU A 20 -15.03 -7.29 16.64
CA LEU A 20 -13.75 -7.72 16.09
C LEU A 20 -13.24 -9.05 16.65
N TRP A 21 -13.52 -9.37 17.91
CA TRP A 21 -13.12 -10.66 18.48
C TRP A 21 -13.78 -11.84 17.75
N LEU A 22 -15.05 -11.69 17.38
CA LEU A 22 -15.78 -12.72 16.61
C LEU A 22 -15.27 -12.78 15.15
N LEU A 23 -14.98 -11.63 14.55
CA LEU A 23 -14.36 -11.58 13.22
C LEU A 23 -12.97 -12.27 13.22
N TYR A 24 -12.20 -12.14 14.29
CA TYR A 24 -10.91 -12.86 14.40
C TYR A 24 -11.10 -14.36 14.59
N PHE A 25 -12.15 -14.81 15.29
CA PHE A 25 -12.49 -16.22 15.32
C PHE A 25 -12.83 -16.73 13.91
N VAL A 26 -13.63 -15.98 13.15
CA VAL A 26 -13.90 -16.29 11.74
C VAL A 26 -12.61 -16.29 10.91
N SER A 27 -11.71 -15.34 11.13
CA SER A 27 -10.38 -15.29 10.46
C SER A 27 -9.57 -16.57 10.73
N ASP A 28 -9.53 -17.02 11.97
CA ASP A 28 -8.80 -18.25 12.35
C ASP A 28 -9.40 -19.49 11.67
N LEU A 29 -10.74 -19.54 11.54
CA LEU A 29 -11.41 -20.60 10.77
C LEU A 29 -11.14 -20.50 9.27
N LEU A 30 -11.12 -19.29 8.70
CA LEU A 30 -10.83 -19.05 7.27
C LEU A 30 -9.41 -19.46 6.87
N PHE A 31 -8.47 -19.48 7.79
CA PHE A 31 -7.10 -19.92 7.51
C PHE A 31 -7.07 -21.33 6.92
N PHE A 32 -7.83 -22.28 7.50
CA PHE A 32 -7.80 -23.67 7.06
C PHE A 32 -8.25 -23.85 5.59
N PRO A 33 -9.46 -23.41 5.17
CA PRO A 33 -9.85 -23.53 3.77
C PRO A 33 -8.95 -22.71 2.83
N THR A 34 -8.48 -21.54 3.23
CA THR A 34 -7.62 -20.70 2.39
C THR A 34 -6.26 -21.34 2.14
N TYR A 35 -5.64 -21.88 3.19
CA TYR A 35 -4.28 -22.44 3.13
C TYR A 35 -4.24 -23.89 2.62
N TYR A 36 -5.11 -24.75 3.12
CA TYR A 36 -5.05 -26.20 2.84
C TYR A 36 -5.94 -26.64 1.67
N LEU A 37 -7.17 -26.11 1.56
CA LEU A 37 -8.13 -26.54 0.54
C LEU A 37 -7.95 -25.75 -0.76
N ALA A 38 -8.25 -24.45 -0.74
CA ALA A 38 -8.15 -23.59 -1.90
C ALA A 38 -6.70 -23.32 -2.33
N ARG A 39 -5.77 -23.43 -1.40
CA ARG A 39 -4.32 -23.17 -1.61
C ARG A 39 -4.09 -21.86 -2.34
N TYR A 40 -4.88 -20.82 -1.96
CA TYR A 40 -4.92 -19.54 -2.65
C TYR A 40 -3.55 -18.97 -2.89
N ARG A 41 -3.10 -18.97 -4.15
CA ARG A 41 -1.78 -18.47 -4.58
C ARG A 41 -0.56 -19.03 -3.82
N ARG A 42 -0.69 -20.17 -3.14
CA ARG A 42 0.35 -20.73 -2.27
C ARG A 42 1.67 -21.00 -3.01
N LYS A 43 1.61 -21.46 -4.28
CA LYS A 43 2.81 -21.62 -5.11
C LYS A 43 3.55 -20.28 -5.34
N ILE A 44 2.81 -19.18 -5.48
CA ILE A 44 3.38 -17.84 -5.66
C ILE A 44 4.03 -17.37 -4.35
N VAL A 45 3.30 -17.48 -3.24
CA VAL A 45 3.80 -17.09 -1.91
C VAL A 45 5.09 -17.87 -1.58
N ARG A 46 5.08 -19.20 -1.75
CA ARG A 46 6.25 -20.05 -1.52
C ARG A 46 7.44 -19.62 -2.37
N ARG A 47 7.26 -19.44 -3.68
CA ARG A 47 8.32 -19.02 -4.60
C ARG A 47 8.86 -17.62 -4.23
N ASN A 48 7.98 -16.70 -3.87
CA ASN A 48 8.38 -15.37 -3.46
C ASN A 48 9.22 -15.42 -2.17
N LEU A 49 8.76 -16.12 -1.15
CA LEU A 49 9.47 -16.29 0.12
C LEU A 49 10.84 -16.98 -0.06
N THR A 50 10.88 -18.12 -0.76
CA THR A 50 12.13 -18.84 -0.98
C THR A 50 13.18 -17.99 -1.71
N GLY A 51 12.76 -17.23 -2.72
CA GLY A 51 13.70 -16.35 -3.42
C GLY A 51 14.05 -15.05 -2.67
N SER A 52 13.29 -14.67 -1.64
CA SER A 52 13.56 -13.48 -0.83
C SER A 52 14.37 -13.78 0.44
N PHE A 53 14.43 -15.03 0.84
CA PHE A 53 15.16 -15.51 2.02
C PHE A 53 15.94 -16.79 1.66
N PRO A 54 16.94 -16.68 0.77
CA PRO A 54 17.70 -17.84 0.30
C PRO A 54 18.49 -18.53 1.43
N GLU A 55 18.78 -17.82 2.51
CA GLU A 55 19.47 -18.31 3.70
C GLU A 55 18.57 -19.19 4.59
N LYS A 56 17.25 -19.16 4.40
CA LYS A 56 16.29 -19.87 5.26
C LYS A 56 15.97 -21.26 4.72
N ASP A 57 15.92 -22.24 5.63
CA ASP A 57 15.48 -23.58 5.28
C ASP A 57 13.98 -23.64 4.93
N LEU A 58 13.56 -24.74 4.28
CA LEU A 58 12.18 -24.92 3.86
C LEU A 58 11.18 -24.91 5.04
N LYS A 59 11.60 -25.39 6.23
CA LYS A 59 10.74 -25.43 7.42
C LYS A 59 10.45 -23.99 7.90
N GLU A 60 11.46 -23.14 7.88
CA GLU A 60 11.33 -21.74 8.26
C GLU A 60 10.48 -20.97 7.23
N ILE A 61 10.72 -21.18 5.94
CA ILE A 61 9.88 -20.61 4.86
C ILE A 61 8.41 -21.01 5.03
N VAL A 62 8.11 -22.27 5.31
CA VAL A 62 6.75 -22.76 5.56
C VAL A 62 6.14 -22.11 6.80
N ARG A 63 6.92 -21.86 7.83
CA ARG A 63 6.47 -21.18 9.05
C ARG A 63 6.09 -19.73 8.75
N ILE A 64 6.91 -19.00 8.00
CA ILE A 64 6.60 -17.63 7.56
C ILE A 64 5.35 -17.62 6.66
N GLU A 65 5.27 -18.55 5.70
CA GLU A 65 4.10 -18.70 4.81
C GLU A 65 2.82 -18.88 5.61
N LYS A 66 2.78 -19.76 6.61
CA LYS A 66 1.61 -19.97 7.45
C LYS A 66 1.23 -18.71 8.23
N ARG A 67 2.21 -18.01 8.83
CA ARG A 67 1.97 -16.74 9.54
C ARG A 67 1.41 -15.67 8.59
N PHE A 68 1.94 -15.59 7.36
CA PHE A 68 1.39 -14.70 6.33
C PHE A 68 -0.10 -15.02 6.04
N TYR A 69 -0.51 -16.29 5.91
CA TYR A 69 -1.91 -16.62 5.65
C TYR A 69 -2.82 -16.35 6.84
N HIS A 70 -2.36 -16.53 8.08
CA HIS A 70 -3.10 -16.07 9.26
C HIS A 70 -3.30 -14.55 9.21
N PHE A 71 -2.23 -13.79 8.96
CA PHE A 71 -2.33 -12.35 8.80
C PHE A 71 -3.24 -11.95 7.61
N PHE A 72 -3.15 -12.65 6.49
CA PHE A 72 -3.98 -12.38 5.31
C PHE A 72 -5.47 -12.57 5.59
N CYS A 73 -5.85 -13.59 6.37
CA CYS A 73 -7.22 -13.78 6.84
C CYS A 73 -7.64 -12.66 7.81
N ASP A 74 -6.76 -12.24 8.72
CA ASP A 74 -6.99 -11.08 9.58
C ASP A 74 -7.24 -9.82 8.75
N TYR A 75 -6.40 -9.54 7.75
CA TYR A 75 -6.55 -8.41 6.86
C TYR A 75 -7.93 -8.39 6.16
N ILE A 76 -8.42 -9.55 5.71
CA ILE A 76 -9.74 -9.64 5.07
C ILE A 76 -10.85 -9.22 6.05
N VAL A 77 -10.89 -9.77 7.25
CA VAL A 77 -11.94 -9.46 8.22
C VAL A 77 -11.82 -8.03 8.77
N GLU A 78 -10.61 -7.53 8.92
CA GLU A 78 -10.33 -6.14 9.30
C GLU A 78 -10.78 -5.16 8.21
N THR A 79 -10.62 -5.51 6.93
CA THR A 79 -11.12 -4.72 5.79
C THR A 79 -12.65 -4.69 5.76
N ILE A 80 -13.29 -5.85 6.02
CA ILE A 80 -14.75 -5.92 6.14
C ILE A 80 -15.23 -5.03 7.31
N LYS A 81 -14.54 -5.06 8.44
CA LYS A 81 -14.88 -4.28 9.64
C LYS A 81 -14.91 -2.77 9.39
N LEU A 82 -14.15 -2.26 8.42
CA LEU A 82 -14.12 -0.83 8.11
C LEU A 82 -15.51 -0.23 7.84
N PHE A 83 -16.46 -0.99 7.29
CA PHE A 83 -17.81 -0.47 7.00
C PHE A 83 -18.58 0.02 8.23
N SER A 84 -18.30 -0.51 9.41
CA SER A 84 -19.00 -0.16 10.65
C SER A 84 -18.09 0.32 11.76
N MET A 85 -16.80 0.53 11.46
CA MET A 85 -15.85 1.02 12.44
C MET A 85 -16.03 2.53 12.67
N SER A 86 -16.29 2.92 13.93
CA SER A 86 -16.38 4.33 14.28
C SER A 86 -15.01 5.01 14.27
N GLU A 87 -15.01 6.34 14.16
CA GLU A 87 -13.78 7.15 14.23
C GLU A 87 -12.99 6.88 15.52
N GLU A 88 -13.68 6.83 16.64
CA GLU A 88 -13.06 6.53 17.95
C GLU A 88 -12.41 5.14 17.98
N GLN A 89 -13.08 4.14 17.43
CA GLN A 89 -12.52 2.79 17.30
C GLN A 89 -11.30 2.78 16.37
N MET A 90 -11.35 3.52 15.25
CA MET A 90 -10.25 3.63 14.30
C MET A 90 -9.06 4.33 14.95
N LYS A 91 -9.25 5.48 15.60
CA LYS A 91 -8.18 6.22 16.28
C LYS A 91 -7.47 5.41 17.37
N ARG A 92 -8.18 4.52 18.06
CA ARG A 92 -7.56 3.61 19.04
C ARG A 92 -6.74 2.49 18.39
N ARG A 93 -7.05 2.10 17.16
CA ARG A 93 -6.48 0.91 16.50
C ARG A 93 -5.44 1.22 15.45
N MET A 94 -5.55 2.37 14.81
CA MET A 94 -4.58 2.86 13.83
C MET A 94 -4.05 4.21 14.31
N VAL A 95 -2.85 4.22 14.85
CA VAL A 95 -2.23 5.43 15.42
C VAL A 95 -1.20 5.95 14.42
N PHE A 96 -1.34 7.21 14.03
CA PHE A 96 -0.36 7.91 13.20
C PHE A 96 0.55 8.77 14.06
N LYS A 97 1.86 8.73 13.76
CA LYS A 97 2.88 9.58 14.37
C LYS A 97 3.58 10.39 13.29
N GLY A 98 3.92 11.63 13.63
CA GLY A 98 4.64 12.53 12.72
C GLY A 98 3.73 13.33 11.79
N VAL A 99 2.39 13.28 11.91
CA VAL A 99 1.48 14.12 11.14
C VAL A 99 1.74 15.60 11.43
N ASP A 100 1.88 15.98 12.71
CA ASP A 100 2.19 17.36 13.13
C ASP A 100 3.52 17.84 12.53
N HIS A 101 4.51 16.96 12.45
CA HIS A 101 5.80 17.27 11.82
C HIS A 101 5.65 17.52 10.32
N ILE A 102 4.80 16.73 9.61
CA ILE A 102 4.52 16.96 8.19
C ILE A 102 3.87 18.33 8.02
N VAL A 103 2.81 18.63 8.78
CA VAL A 103 2.07 19.90 8.69
C VAL A 103 2.99 21.08 8.97
N SER A 104 3.76 21.02 10.05
CA SER A 104 4.73 22.07 10.41
C SER A 104 5.82 22.24 9.33
N ALA A 105 6.29 21.14 8.73
CA ALA A 105 7.26 21.20 7.64
C ALA A 105 6.65 21.81 6.35
N MET A 106 5.40 21.49 6.03
CA MET A 106 4.68 22.11 4.91
C MET A 106 4.59 23.63 5.06
N GLU A 107 4.32 24.11 6.27
CA GLU A 107 4.25 25.54 6.57
C GLU A 107 5.62 26.22 6.52
N LYS A 108 6.61 25.61 7.19
CA LYS A 108 7.98 26.16 7.29
C LYS A 108 8.66 26.25 5.92
N GLU A 109 8.46 25.25 5.05
CA GLU A 109 9.08 25.15 3.74
C GLU A 109 8.20 25.74 2.61
N ASP A 110 7.05 26.34 2.96
CA ASP A 110 6.03 26.85 2.01
C ASP A 110 5.64 25.81 0.94
N LYS A 111 5.36 24.57 1.39
CA LYS A 111 5.03 23.43 0.52
C LYS A 111 3.56 23.08 0.61
N ASN A 112 2.92 22.87 -0.55
CA ASN A 112 1.52 22.43 -0.61
C ASN A 112 1.37 20.90 -0.64
N PHE A 113 2.44 20.14 -0.87
CA PHE A 113 2.37 18.71 -1.02
C PHE A 113 3.33 17.97 -0.09
N CYS A 114 2.81 16.93 0.53
CA CYS A 114 3.59 15.87 1.12
C CYS A 114 3.21 14.54 0.44
N PHE A 115 4.17 13.87 -0.19
CA PHE A 115 3.99 12.54 -0.77
C PHE A 115 4.57 11.49 0.16
N VAL A 116 3.77 10.47 0.43
CA VAL A 116 4.12 9.40 1.34
C VAL A 116 4.27 8.10 0.58
N TYR A 117 5.49 7.58 0.54
CA TYR A 117 5.73 6.21 0.08
C TYR A 117 5.23 5.19 1.09
N LEU A 118 4.53 4.17 0.62
CA LEU A 118 4.12 3.03 1.43
C LEU A 118 4.08 1.74 0.60
N GLY A 119 4.11 0.59 1.29
CA GLY A 119 3.95 -0.73 0.70
C GLY A 119 2.61 -1.38 1.08
N HIS A 120 2.25 -2.48 0.40
CA HIS A 120 1.17 -3.37 0.83
C HIS A 120 1.65 -4.18 2.05
N TYR A 121 1.88 -3.49 3.15
CA TYR A 121 2.43 -4.01 4.38
C TYR A 121 1.50 -3.71 5.56
N CYS A 122 1.35 -4.64 6.48
CA CYS A 122 0.36 -4.56 7.56
C CYS A 122 -1.05 -4.30 7.00
N ASN A 123 -1.87 -3.50 7.68
CA ASN A 123 -3.19 -3.13 7.18
C ASN A 123 -3.15 -1.78 6.44
N TRP A 124 -2.77 -1.80 5.17
CA TRP A 124 -2.72 -0.61 4.33
C TRP A 124 -4.09 0.01 4.04
N GLU A 125 -5.21 -0.74 4.19
CA GLU A 125 -6.56 -0.16 4.04
C GLU A 125 -6.88 0.79 5.18
N TRP A 126 -6.38 0.54 6.39
CA TRP A 126 -6.62 1.41 7.54
C TRP A 126 -5.84 2.72 7.45
N ILE A 127 -4.80 2.81 6.61
CA ILE A 127 -4.08 4.06 6.35
C ILE A 127 -5.01 5.10 5.72
N ALA A 128 -6.08 4.69 5.02
CA ALA A 128 -7.11 5.61 4.51
C ALA A 128 -7.78 6.46 5.60
N SER A 129 -7.65 6.09 6.88
CA SER A 129 -8.17 6.87 8.03
C SER A 129 -7.29 8.06 8.43
N LEU A 130 -6.17 8.31 7.74
CA LEU A 130 -5.29 9.45 8.00
C LEU A 130 -6.01 10.80 8.15
N PRO A 131 -7.10 11.12 7.40
CA PRO A 131 -7.83 12.37 7.57
C PRO A 131 -8.29 12.66 9.01
N TYR A 132 -8.59 11.63 9.80
CA TYR A 132 -8.96 11.81 11.22
C TYR A 132 -7.86 12.39 12.10
N TRP A 133 -6.63 12.48 11.60
CA TRP A 133 -5.43 12.95 12.30
C TRP A 133 -4.89 14.26 11.70
N CYS A 134 -5.43 14.71 10.58
CA CYS A 134 -5.00 15.90 9.88
C CYS A 134 -5.88 17.10 10.25
N PRO A 135 -5.35 18.33 10.22
CA PRO A 135 -6.14 19.54 10.23
C PRO A 135 -7.11 19.62 9.04
N ASP A 136 -8.22 20.34 9.18
CA ASP A 136 -9.29 20.44 8.18
C ASP A 136 -8.84 21.06 6.85
N ASP A 137 -7.81 21.93 6.89
CA ASP A 137 -7.24 22.58 5.70
C ASP A 137 -6.28 21.67 4.92
N VAL A 138 -5.90 20.50 5.46
CA VAL A 138 -5.03 19.50 4.83
C VAL A 138 -5.86 18.37 4.25
N LYS A 139 -5.90 18.25 2.91
CA LYS A 139 -6.57 17.13 2.24
C LYS A 139 -5.68 15.90 2.20
N CYS A 140 -6.28 14.75 2.45
CA CYS A 140 -5.59 13.47 2.32
C CYS A 140 -6.04 12.77 1.04
N GLY A 141 -5.08 12.25 0.29
CA GLY A 141 -5.34 11.48 -0.93
C GLY A 141 -4.58 10.17 -0.95
N GLN A 142 -5.04 9.22 -1.75
CA GLN A 142 -4.35 7.97 -1.99
C GLN A 142 -4.46 7.57 -3.46
N ILE A 143 -3.33 7.21 -4.04
CA ILE A 143 -3.29 6.73 -5.42
C ILE A 143 -3.71 5.27 -5.45
N TYR A 144 -4.67 4.92 -6.29
CA TYR A 144 -5.14 3.55 -6.44
C TYR A 144 -5.23 3.10 -7.90
N HIS A 145 -5.13 1.80 -8.11
CA HIS A 145 -5.39 1.18 -9.41
C HIS A 145 -6.85 0.69 -9.44
N PRO A 146 -7.71 1.22 -10.35
CA PRO A 146 -9.10 0.76 -10.47
C PRO A 146 -9.19 -0.77 -10.67
N LEU A 147 -10.10 -1.39 -9.94
CA LEU A 147 -10.31 -2.83 -10.03
C LEU A 147 -11.05 -3.19 -11.32
N TYR A 148 -10.75 -4.37 -11.88
CA TYR A 148 -11.42 -4.89 -13.07
C TYR A 148 -12.93 -5.06 -12.84
N ASN A 149 -13.30 -5.62 -11.68
CA ASN A 149 -14.71 -5.75 -11.30
C ASN A 149 -15.24 -4.43 -10.74
N LYS A 150 -16.11 -3.76 -11.52
CA LYS A 150 -16.67 -2.44 -11.19
C LYS A 150 -17.53 -2.41 -9.92
N ALA A 151 -18.16 -3.52 -9.53
CA ALA A 151 -18.92 -3.59 -8.29
C ALA A 151 -17.98 -3.55 -7.07
N PHE A 152 -16.90 -4.34 -7.10
CA PHE A 152 -15.88 -4.31 -6.05
C PHE A 152 -15.09 -2.98 -6.06
N ASP A 153 -14.77 -2.43 -7.22
CA ASP A 153 -14.14 -1.12 -7.32
C ASP A 153 -14.94 -0.06 -6.56
N ARG A 154 -16.23 0.05 -6.86
CA ARG A 154 -17.15 0.97 -6.17
C ARG A 154 -17.25 0.70 -4.67
N LEU A 155 -17.20 -0.58 -4.26
CA LEU A 155 -17.25 -0.98 -2.86
C LEU A 155 -16.01 -0.49 -2.11
N PHE A 156 -14.82 -0.72 -2.66
CA PHE A 156 -13.56 -0.26 -2.07
C PHE A 156 -13.43 1.26 -2.06
N LEU A 157 -13.90 1.95 -3.11
CA LEU A 157 -13.93 3.42 -3.12
C LEU A 157 -14.80 3.97 -1.99
N ARG A 158 -15.99 3.40 -1.79
CA ARG A 158 -16.87 3.80 -0.69
C ARG A 158 -16.21 3.56 0.66
N LEU A 159 -15.56 2.41 0.83
CA LEU A 159 -14.87 2.03 2.04
C LEU A 159 -13.70 2.98 2.39
N ARG A 160 -12.97 3.45 1.39
CA ARG A 160 -11.82 4.33 1.60
C ARG A 160 -12.23 5.80 1.76
N ASN A 161 -13.23 6.25 1.00
CA ASN A 161 -13.68 7.65 1.01
C ASN A 161 -14.50 8.02 2.25
N GLN A 162 -14.98 7.04 3.05
CA GLN A 162 -15.76 7.32 4.26
C GLN A 162 -14.97 8.10 5.33
N PHE A 163 -13.64 8.09 5.25
CA PHE A 163 -12.77 8.80 6.18
C PHE A 163 -12.50 10.27 5.79
N GLY A 164 -13.10 10.76 4.70
CA GLY A 164 -12.89 12.13 4.20
C GLY A 164 -11.70 12.30 3.26
N GLY A 165 -10.97 11.21 2.96
CA GLY A 165 -9.89 11.22 1.97
C GLY A 165 -10.39 11.05 0.54
N GLU A 166 -9.53 11.38 -0.44
CA GLU A 166 -9.80 11.22 -1.87
C GLU A 166 -9.03 10.02 -2.46
N CYS A 167 -9.75 9.11 -3.14
CA CYS A 167 -9.12 8.06 -3.95
C CYS A 167 -8.86 8.58 -5.36
N ILE A 168 -7.60 8.75 -5.73
CA ILE A 168 -7.17 9.26 -7.04
C ILE A 168 -6.76 8.08 -7.92
N ALA A 169 -7.45 7.88 -9.05
CA ALA A 169 -7.09 6.83 -9.99
C ALA A 169 -5.69 7.07 -10.58
N MET A 170 -4.87 6.04 -10.67
CA MET A 170 -3.46 6.13 -11.13
C MET A 170 -3.32 6.91 -12.45
N LYS A 171 -4.24 6.73 -13.40
CA LYS A 171 -4.21 7.45 -14.68
C LYS A 171 -4.50 8.96 -14.55
N GLU A 172 -5.20 9.36 -13.51
CA GLU A 172 -5.64 10.74 -13.26
C GLU A 172 -4.68 11.49 -12.30
N THR A 173 -3.68 10.79 -11.76
CA THR A 173 -2.80 11.30 -10.70
C THR A 173 -2.19 12.65 -11.05
N LEU A 174 -1.52 12.77 -12.20
CA LEU A 174 -0.84 14.00 -12.57
C LEU A 174 -1.83 15.17 -12.79
N ARG A 175 -2.94 14.91 -13.47
CA ARG A 175 -4.00 15.90 -13.70
C ARG A 175 -4.53 16.42 -12.35
N ARG A 176 -4.87 15.51 -11.45
CA ARG A 176 -5.46 15.86 -10.16
C ARG A 176 -4.48 16.64 -9.28
N ILE A 177 -3.21 16.28 -9.27
CA ILE A 177 -2.16 17.00 -8.54
C ILE A 177 -1.97 18.41 -9.11
N ILE A 178 -2.03 18.60 -10.43
CA ILE A 178 -1.97 19.95 -11.05
C ILE A 178 -3.18 20.81 -10.66
N GLU A 179 -4.38 20.22 -10.61
CA GLU A 179 -5.60 20.91 -10.16
C GLU A 179 -5.46 21.37 -8.70
N MET A 180 -5.01 20.47 -7.80
CA MET A 180 -4.74 20.78 -6.38
C MET A 180 -3.66 21.87 -6.24
N LYS A 181 -2.61 21.84 -7.06
CA LYS A 181 -1.55 22.85 -7.07
C LYS A 181 -2.07 24.22 -7.45
N ARG A 182 -2.91 24.31 -8.50
CA ARG A 182 -3.54 25.56 -8.93
C ARG A 182 -4.45 26.14 -7.84
N ALA A 183 -5.14 25.26 -7.12
CA ALA A 183 -5.99 25.64 -5.99
C ALA A 183 -5.20 25.96 -4.71
N LYS A 184 -3.87 25.87 -4.71
CA LYS A 184 -3.00 26.03 -3.54
C LYS A 184 -3.42 25.15 -2.35
N GLN A 185 -3.99 23.97 -2.65
CA GLN A 185 -4.51 23.04 -1.66
C GLN A 185 -3.35 22.32 -0.97
N LYS A 186 -3.30 22.39 0.36
CA LYS A 186 -2.39 21.54 1.15
C LYS A 186 -2.85 20.10 1.09
N CYS A 187 -1.96 19.16 0.72
CA CYS A 187 -2.30 17.76 0.50
C CYS A 187 -1.23 16.81 1.03
N ILE A 188 -1.67 15.76 1.72
CA ILE A 188 -0.85 14.56 2.03
C ILE A 188 -1.36 13.43 1.15
N ILE A 189 -0.51 12.90 0.24
CA ILE A 189 -0.93 11.90 -0.74
C ILE A 189 -0.10 10.62 -0.59
N GLY A 190 -0.78 9.50 -0.32
CA GLY A 190 -0.17 8.18 -0.20
C GLY A 190 0.02 7.49 -1.55
N PHE A 191 1.20 6.95 -1.77
CA PHE A 191 1.59 6.20 -2.97
C PHE A 191 2.04 4.79 -2.57
N ILE A 192 1.20 3.79 -2.82
CA ILE A 192 1.59 2.39 -2.63
C ILE A 192 2.42 1.95 -3.84
N SER A 193 3.75 1.88 -3.69
CA SER A 193 4.69 1.78 -4.80
C SER A 193 5.44 0.44 -4.91
N ASP A 194 5.02 -0.59 -4.18
CA ASP A 194 5.74 -1.88 -4.05
C ASP A 194 5.31 -2.99 -5.02
N GLN A 195 4.39 -2.72 -5.94
CA GLN A 195 3.96 -3.69 -6.95
C GLN A 195 4.74 -3.54 -8.27
N ALA A 196 4.58 -4.54 -9.17
CA ALA A 196 5.28 -4.55 -10.45
C ALA A 196 4.67 -3.58 -11.46
N PRO A 197 5.41 -2.61 -12.00
CA PRO A 197 4.94 -1.75 -13.09
C PRO A 197 4.64 -2.56 -14.36
N LYS A 198 3.86 -2.01 -15.29
CA LYS A 198 3.64 -2.61 -16.62
C LYS A 198 4.92 -2.52 -17.46
N TRP A 199 5.07 -3.36 -18.50
CA TRP A 199 6.25 -3.38 -19.35
C TRP A 199 6.64 -1.99 -19.89
N ASN A 200 5.67 -1.28 -20.43
CA ASN A 200 5.85 0.07 -20.98
C ASN A 200 5.97 1.20 -19.92
N SER A 201 5.99 0.83 -18.65
CA SER A 201 6.12 1.76 -17.51
C SER A 201 7.32 1.42 -16.63
N ILE A 202 8.21 0.55 -17.12
CA ILE A 202 9.47 0.22 -16.45
C ILE A 202 10.52 1.21 -16.92
N HIS A 203 11.01 2.02 -15.99
CA HIS A 203 12.06 3.01 -16.25
C HIS A 203 13.25 2.85 -15.32
N HIS A 204 13.10 2.07 -14.25
CA HIS A 204 14.17 1.84 -13.28
C HIS A 204 14.10 0.44 -12.69
N TRP A 205 15.26 -0.12 -12.41
CA TRP A 205 15.48 -1.40 -11.75
C TRP A 205 16.35 -1.20 -10.54
N CYS A 206 16.02 -1.84 -9.42
CA CYS A 206 16.83 -1.86 -8.22
C CYS A 206 16.88 -3.27 -7.63
N ASP A 207 17.84 -3.52 -6.78
CA ASP A 207 17.89 -4.74 -6.00
C ASP A 207 16.84 -4.67 -4.89
N PHE A 208 16.00 -5.70 -4.80
CA PHE A 208 14.98 -5.82 -3.78
C PHE A 208 14.80 -7.29 -3.41
N LEU A 209 15.07 -7.61 -2.14
CA LEU A 209 14.98 -8.97 -1.61
C LEU A 209 15.78 -9.96 -2.48
N HIS A 210 17.05 -9.65 -2.71
CA HIS A 210 18.03 -10.44 -3.49
C HIS A 210 17.69 -10.62 -4.97
N ARG A 211 16.91 -9.73 -5.56
CA ARG A 211 16.52 -9.84 -6.99
C ARG A 211 16.44 -8.47 -7.65
N GLU A 212 16.97 -8.37 -8.87
CA GLU A 212 16.71 -7.23 -9.73
C GLU A 212 15.20 -7.08 -9.96
N THR A 213 14.68 -5.93 -9.62
CA THR A 213 13.25 -5.70 -9.48
C THR A 213 12.85 -4.40 -10.15
N PRO A 214 11.88 -4.40 -11.09
CA PRO A 214 11.38 -3.16 -11.67
C PRO A 214 10.50 -2.43 -10.66
N VAL A 215 10.67 -1.11 -10.57
CA VAL A 215 10.01 -0.26 -9.57
C VAL A 215 9.23 0.87 -10.22
N PHE A 216 8.23 1.40 -9.49
CA PHE A 216 7.52 2.60 -9.88
C PHE A 216 8.31 3.85 -9.49
N ILE A 217 8.58 4.72 -10.45
CA ILE A 217 9.24 6.01 -10.23
C ILE A 217 8.26 7.18 -10.13
N GLY A 218 6.96 6.93 -10.24
CA GLY A 218 5.94 7.97 -10.35
C GLY A 218 5.90 8.91 -9.16
N THR A 219 6.06 8.40 -7.95
CA THR A 219 6.06 9.18 -6.70
C THR A 219 7.21 10.18 -6.69
N GLU A 220 8.43 9.73 -7.00
CA GLU A 220 9.61 10.60 -7.08
C GLU A 220 9.48 11.62 -8.19
N ARG A 221 9.15 11.18 -9.41
CA ARG A 221 9.05 12.04 -10.58
C ARG A 221 8.03 13.17 -10.40
N ILE A 222 6.84 12.84 -9.91
CA ILE A 222 5.79 13.83 -9.66
C ILE A 222 6.16 14.69 -8.45
N GLY A 223 6.75 14.09 -7.40
CA GLY A 223 7.22 14.80 -6.22
C GLY A 223 8.26 15.89 -6.56
N LYS A 224 9.24 15.58 -7.40
CA LYS A 224 10.20 16.56 -7.93
C LYS A 224 9.52 17.67 -8.75
N GLN A 225 8.55 17.30 -9.60
CA GLN A 225 7.84 18.26 -10.45
C GLN A 225 7.02 19.29 -9.66
N VAL A 226 6.40 18.89 -8.56
CA VAL A 226 5.59 19.79 -7.73
C VAL A 226 6.31 20.27 -6.48
N ASP A 227 7.57 19.86 -6.30
CA ASP A 227 8.41 20.21 -5.16
C ASP A 227 7.81 19.78 -3.81
N ALA A 228 7.33 18.54 -3.74
CA ALA A 228 6.69 17.98 -2.56
C ALA A 228 7.69 17.62 -1.46
N LEU A 229 7.25 17.67 -0.20
CA LEU A 229 7.92 16.91 0.86
C LEU A 229 7.77 15.41 0.57
N ILE A 230 8.82 14.63 0.76
CA ILE A 230 8.78 13.17 0.53
C ILE A 230 9.02 12.46 1.86
N TYR A 231 8.06 11.61 2.22
CA TYR A 231 8.07 10.82 3.45
C TYR A 231 7.88 9.34 3.16
N TYR A 232 8.22 8.52 4.13
CA TYR A 232 7.99 7.08 4.16
C TYR A 232 7.08 6.72 5.33
N ALA A 233 6.12 5.82 5.11
CA ALA A 233 5.24 5.31 6.14
C ALA A 233 5.81 4.00 6.71
N ASP A 234 6.40 4.06 7.90
CA ASP A 234 6.84 2.90 8.67
C ASP A 234 5.63 2.34 9.46
N VAL A 235 5.06 1.26 8.97
CA VAL A 235 3.85 0.67 9.55
C VAL A 235 4.21 -0.57 10.37
N LYS A 236 3.82 -0.59 11.65
CA LYS A 236 4.05 -1.72 12.55
C LYS A 236 2.75 -2.21 13.16
N ARG A 237 2.57 -3.53 13.18
CA ARG A 237 1.50 -4.18 13.95
C ARG A 237 1.96 -4.32 15.40
N THR A 238 1.34 -3.57 16.32
CA THR A 238 1.68 -3.61 17.74
C THR A 238 1.05 -4.82 18.44
N ARG A 239 -0.15 -5.19 18.03
CA ARG A 239 -0.86 -6.43 18.39
C ARG A 239 -1.95 -6.71 17.36
N ARG A 240 -2.62 -7.86 17.42
CA ARG A 240 -3.71 -8.21 16.49
C ARG A 240 -4.79 -7.13 16.49
N GLY A 241 -5.03 -6.50 15.31
CA GLY A 241 -5.98 -5.41 15.13
C GLY A 241 -5.56 -4.06 15.70
N TYR A 242 -4.26 -3.86 15.92
CA TYR A 242 -3.70 -2.58 16.34
C TYR A 242 -2.42 -2.28 15.58
N TYR A 243 -2.36 -1.11 14.97
CA TYR A 243 -1.28 -0.68 14.11
C TYR A 243 -0.78 0.71 14.51
N ARG A 244 0.48 0.96 14.22
CA ARG A 244 1.10 2.29 14.30
C ARG A 244 1.77 2.57 12.97
N CYS A 245 1.49 3.73 12.40
CA CYS A 245 2.17 4.28 11.24
C CYS A 245 2.99 5.48 11.68
N GLU A 246 4.28 5.46 11.45
CA GLU A 246 5.18 6.58 11.74
C GLU A 246 5.70 7.15 10.42
N PHE A 247 5.48 8.44 10.20
CA PHE A 247 5.96 9.12 9.01
C PHE A 247 7.40 9.58 9.22
N LYS A 248 8.32 9.06 8.38
CA LYS A 248 9.74 9.39 8.41
C LYS A 248 10.11 10.22 7.20
N PRO A 249 10.78 11.38 7.34
CA PRO A 249 11.17 12.20 6.21
C PRO A 249 12.25 11.48 5.37
N LEU A 250 12.08 11.48 4.05
CA LEU A 250 13.13 11.10 3.10
C LEU A 250 13.87 12.35 2.59
N THR A 251 13.12 13.39 2.25
CA THR A 251 13.68 14.71 1.89
C THR A 251 12.59 15.79 1.90
N HIS A 252 13.00 17.01 2.22
CA HIS A 252 12.19 18.21 2.01
C HIS A 252 12.55 18.92 0.68
N ARG A 253 13.66 18.52 0.02
CA ARG A 253 14.16 19.11 -1.21
C ARG A 253 14.35 18.06 -2.31
N PRO A 254 13.25 17.53 -2.86
CA PRO A 254 13.30 16.39 -3.78
C PRO A 254 14.04 16.72 -5.09
N LYS A 255 14.07 17.99 -5.50
CA LYS A 255 14.78 18.42 -6.72
C LYS A 255 16.31 18.36 -6.59
N GLU A 256 16.84 18.40 -5.37
CA GLU A 256 18.28 18.32 -5.09
C GLU A 256 18.77 16.86 -5.01
N VAL A 257 17.85 15.90 -4.93
CA VAL A 257 18.17 14.47 -4.85
C VAL A 257 18.37 13.91 -6.26
N PRO A 258 19.42 13.13 -6.53
CA PRO A 258 19.63 12.45 -7.81
C PRO A 258 18.41 11.63 -8.25
N ASP A 259 18.26 11.40 -9.56
CA ASP A 259 17.14 10.62 -10.09
C ASP A 259 17.22 9.17 -9.62
N TYR A 260 16.03 8.65 -9.28
CA TYR A 260 15.77 7.32 -8.75
C TYR A 260 16.21 7.07 -7.30
N GLU A 261 17.02 7.95 -6.70
CA GLU A 261 17.54 7.74 -5.35
C GLU A 261 16.43 7.68 -4.29
N LEU A 262 15.37 8.50 -4.40
CA LEU A 262 14.24 8.44 -3.46
C LEU A 262 13.46 7.13 -3.59
N THR A 263 13.35 6.63 -4.81
CA THR A 263 12.72 5.35 -5.10
C THR A 263 13.53 4.19 -4.53
N ASP A 264 14.86 4.24 -4.65
CA ASP A 264 15.77 3.23 -4.11
C ASP A 264 15.80 3.27 -2.57
N ARG A 265 15.84 4.45 -1.96
CA ARG A 265 15.74 4.62 -0.50
C ARG A 265 14.43 4.02 0.05
N PHE A 266 13.29 4.31 -0.61
CA PHE A 266 12.01 3.70 -0.25
C PHE A 266 12.05 2.18 -0.35
N THR A 267 12.58 1.66 -1.45
CA THR A 267 12.66 0.22 -1.71
C THR A 267 13.50 -0.48 -0.66
N HIS A 268 14.62 0.12 -0.25
CA HIS A 268 15.48 -0.38 0.81
C HIS A 268 14.79 -0.38 2.19
N LEU A 269 14.14 0.73 2.56
CA LEU A 269 13.40 0.83 3.82
C LEU A 269 12.24 -0.19 3.89
N LEU A 270 11.54 -0.41 2.78
CA LEU A 270 10.51 -1.45 2.71
C LEU A 270 11.12 -2.85 2.85
N GLU A 271 12.27 -3.10 2.23
CA GLU A 271 12.99 -4.37 2.36
C GLU A 271 13.37 -4.65 3.81
N GLU A 272 13.92 -3.67 4.53
CA GLU A 272 14.26 -3.80 5.95
C GLU A 272 13.03 -4.13 6.79
N MET A 273 11.92 -3.44 6.57
CA MET A 273 10.66 -3.69 7.26
C MET A 273 10.12 -5.11 6.99
N ILE A 274 10.26 -5.61 5.75
CA ILE A 274 9.89 -6.97 5.38
C ILE A 274 10.82 -7.99 6.04
N LYS A 275 12.12 -7.73 6.10
CA LYS A 275 13.10 -8.61 6.78
C LYS A 275 12.83 -8.71 8.27
N GLU A 276 12.46 -7.59 8.92
CA GLU A 276 12.10 -7.56 10.35
C GLU A 276 10.86 -8.44 10.63
N ARG A 277 9.80 -8.29 9.83
CA ARG A 277 8.53 -9.03 10.00
C ARG A 277 7.95 -9.44 8.64
N PRO A 278 8.45 -10.55 8.07
CA PRO A 278 8.07 -11.00 6.72
C PRO A 278 6.61 -11.42 6.59
N ASP A 279 5.95 -11.79 7.66
CA ASP A 279 4.56 -12.25 7.66
C ASP A 279 3.55 -11.16 7.26
N PHE A 280 3.92 -9.87 7.21
CA PHE A 280 2.97 -8.78 7.00
C PHE A 280 2.99 -8.15 5.61
N TRP A 281 3.88 -8.57 4.71
CA TRP A 281 3.88 -8.09 3.35
C TRP A 281 3.01 -8.95 2.42
N LEU A 282 2.46 -8.36 1.35
CA LEU A 282 1.52 -9.02 0.43
C LEU A 282 2.22 -10.02 -0.51
N TRP A 283 2.69 -11.14 0.02
CA TRP A 283 3.39 -12.20 -0.72
C TRP A 283 2.58 -12.84 -1.83
N SER A 284 1.25 -12.72 -1.83
CA SER A 284 0.39 -13.27 -2.87
C SER A 284 0.45 -12.49 -4.19
N HIS A 285 1.06 -11.30 -4.24
CA HIS A 285 1.32 -10.57 -5.47
C HIS A 285 2.44 -11.23 -6.28
N LYS A 286 2.27 -11.33 -7.62
CA LYS A 286 3.34 -11.80 -8.53
C LYS A 286 4.36 -10.69 -8.76
N ARG A 287 5.17 -10.35 -7.71
CA ARG A 287 6.09 -9.20 -7.73
C ARG A 287 7.12 -9.33 -8.84
N TRP A 288 7.74 -10.50 -8.97
CA TRP A 288 8.81 -10.78 -9.92
C TRP A 288 8.31 -11.52 -11.17
N LYS A 289 7.16 -11.08 -11.71
CA LYS A 289 6.61 -11.62 -12.98
C LYS A 289 7.24 -11.03 -14.23
N ARG A 290 8.05 -9.96 -14.06
CA ARG A 290 8.79 -9.30 -15.13
C ARG A 290 10.25 -9.33 -14.77
N THR A 291 11.07 -9.95 -15.63
CA THR A 291 12.51 -10.03 -15.47
C THR A 291 13.20 -9.02 -16.35
N LYS A 292 14.44 -8.66 -16.02
CA LYS A 292 15.22 -7.68 -16.79
C LYS A 292 15.60 -8.25 -18.16
N GLU A 293 15.91 -9.55 -18.25
CA GLU A 293 16.20 -10.22 -19.50
C GLU A 293 15.03 -10.13 -20.48
N GLU A 294 13.81 -10.44 -20.01
CA GLU A 294 12.61 -10.35 -20.84
C GLU A 294 12.32 -8.89 -21.24
N TRP A 295 12.59 -7.93 -20.37
CA TRP A 295 12.44 -6.50 -20.68
C TRP A 295 13.42 -6.07 -21.77
N ILE A 296 14.72 -6.43 -21.66
CA ILE A 296 15.74 -6.14 -22.69
C ILE A 296 15.35 -6.75 -24.04
N ARG A 297 14.93 -8.02 -24.03
CA ARG A 297 14.47 -8.69 -25.25
C ARG A 297 13.35 -7.93 -25.95
N ARG A 298 12.36 -7.44 -25.19
CA ARG A 298 11.23 -6.67 -25.72
C ARG A 298 11.66 -5.33 -26.29
N GLN A 299 12.61 -4.61 -25.68
CA GLN A 299 13.15 -3.37 -26.20
C GLN A 299 13.82 -3.61 -27.57
N GLN A 300 14.64 -4.64 -27.69
CA GLN A 300 15.28 -5.01 -28.95
C GLN A 300 14.30 -5.43 -30.06
N GLU A 301 13.17 -6.06 -29.69
CA GLU A 301 12.09 -6.41 -30.64
C GLU A 301 11.30 -5.17 -31.10
N GLU A 302 11.14 -4.17 -30.23
CA GLU A 302 10.48 -2.90 -30.58
C GLU A 302 11.35 -2.00 -31.45
N GLU A 303 12.67 -1.97 -31.23
CA GLU A 303 13.63 -1.21 -32.05
C GLU A 303 13.78 -1.75 -33.48
N LYS A 304 13.43 -3.02 -33.72
CA LYS A 304 13.49 -3.66 -35.05
C LYS A 304 12.22 -3.46 -35.88
N LYS A 305 11.19 -2.83 -35.32
CA LYS A 305 9.90 -2.53 -35.99
C LYS A 305 9.82 -1.10 -36.47
#